data_31405b2df8768c9350c89d9673554e03
#
_entry.id   31405b2df8768c9350c89d9673554e03
#
_cell.length_a   1.000
_cell.length_b   1.000
_cell.length_c   1.000
_cell.angle_alpha   90.00
_cell.angle_beta   90.00
_cell.angle_gamma   90.00
#
_symmetry.space_group_name_H-M   'P 1'
#
loop_
_entity.id
_entity.type
_entity.pdbx_description
1 polymer ?
#
loop_
_entity_poly.entity_id
_entity_poly.type
_entity_poly.pdbx_seq_one_letter_code
_entity_poly.pdbx_strand_id
1 'polypeptide(L)'
;MMLHTYPNLFAVEESHWWHIGRRRIIASFVRAICDQVKDRRARILDVGCGTGANLVRLADFGDAEGVDISPDALKFCRERGLHNVKLGAAETLPYEDGEFDLVTALDVVEHIDDDVAALREMNRVLRPGGRVLLFVPTFMFLWGIQDEVSHHRRRYRMTELRRAVTTAGFEVERTTYANITFFLPVLLVRKFMRLTGMRAETENNINVPALNRLFGAIFGAERHWLRYLNIPFGVSGLCVARRVD
;
A
#
# COMPACT_ATOMS: atom_id res chain seq x y z
N MET A 1 13.52 -2.01 -5.27
CA MET A 1 13.50 -0.55 -5.59
C MET A 1 14.92 -0.05 -5.76
N MET A 2 15.23 0.78 -6.76
CA MET A 2 16.58 1.32 -6.94
C MET A 2 16.94 2.26 -5.78
N LEU A 3 18.21 2.24 -5.33
CA LEU A 3 18.76 3.12 -4.26
C LEU A 3 18.42 4.62 -4.46
N HIS A 4 18.28 5.08 -5.70
CA HIS A 4 17.95 6.48 -6.04
C HIS A 4 16.48 6.85 -5.87
N THR A 5 15.59 5.89 -5.58
CA THR A 5 14.15 6.11 -5.52
C THR A 5 13.71 6.63 -4.14
N TYR A 6 14.38 6.23 -3.06
CA TYR A 6 14.00 6.66 -1.69
C TYR A 6 14.13 8.16 -1.45
N PRO A 7 15.23 8.86 -1.85
CA PRO A 7 15.29 10.31 -1.71
C PRO A 7 14.16 11.04 -2.44
N ASN A 8 13.86 10.63 -3.68
CA ASN A 8 12.76 11.20 -4.45
C ASN A 8 11.41 10.91 -3.81
N LEU A 9 11.18 9.67 -3.35
CA LEU A 9 9.97 9.29 -2.65
C LEU A 9 9.79 10.15 -1.38
N PHE A 10 10.82 10.24 -0.55
CA PHE A 10 10.82 11.04 0.68
C PHE A 10 10.48 12.52 0.42
N ALA A 11 10.97 13.09 -0.70
CA ALA A 11 10.72 14.48 -1.05
C ALA A 11 9.28 14.75 -1.52
N VAL A 12 8.64 13.77 -2.20
CA VAL A 12 7.34 14.01 -2.86
C VAL A 12 6.15 13.41 -2.13
N GLU A 13 6.35 12.37 -1.32
CA GLU A 13 5.24 11.61 -0.73
C GLU A 13 4.33 12.42 0.22
N GLU A 14 4.81 13.53 0.78
CA GLU A 14 3.97 14.40 1.60
C GLU A 14 3.17 15.41 0.77
N SER A 15 3.58 15.69 -0.46
CA SER A 15 3.01 16.76 -1.30
C SER A 15 2.27 16.26 -2.52
N HIS A 16 2.66 15.12 -3.07
CA HIS A 16 2.10 14.60 -4.32
C HIS A 16 0.67 14.05 -4.14
N TRP A 17 -0.23 14.40 -5.03
CA TRP A 17 -1.67 14.12 -4.97
C TRP A 17 -2.01 12.64 -4.74
N TRP A 18 -1.25 11.74 -5.40
CA TRP A 18 -1.51 10.30 -5.32
C TRP A 18 -1.28 9.79 -3.90
N HIS A 19 -0.14 10.15 -3.28
CA HIS A 19 0.18 9.75 -1.92
C HIS A 19 -0.83 10.33 -0.90
N ILE A 20 -1.22 11.59 -1.08
CA ILE A 20 -2.22 12.26 -0.21
C ILE A 20 -3.58 11.55 -0.29
N GLY A 21 -4.08 11.32 -1.51
CA GLY A 21 -5.38 10.67 -1.72
C GLY A 21 -5.39 9.23 -1.21
N ARG A 22 -4.35 8.46 -1.55
CA ARG A 22 -4.16 7.08 -1.10
C ARG A 22 -4.16 6.98 0.43
N ARG A 23 -3.37 7.79 1.12
CA ARG A 23 -3.33 7.80 2.60
C ARG A 23 -4.70 8.07 3.23
N ARG A 24 -5.50 8.97 2.66
CA ARG A 24 -6.87 9.24 3.15
C ARG A 24 -7.79 8.04 3.01
N ILE A 25 -7.68 7.29 1.92
CA ILE A 25 -8.44 6.05 1.71
C ILE A 25 -7.99 5.00 2.72
N ILE A 26 -6.69 4.71 2.80
CA ILE A 26 -6.10 3.74 3.72
C ILE A 26 -6.50 4.05 5.16
N ALA A 27 -6.33 5.30 5.61
CA ALA A 27 -6.69 5.74 6.95
C ALA A 27 -8.16 5.44 7.30
N SER A 28 -9.08 5.52 6.33
CA SER A 28 -10.50 5.20 6.57
C SER A 28 -10.74 3.71 6.85
N PHE A 29 -9.98 2.82 6.22
CA PHE A 29 -10.05 1.37 6.48
C PHE A 29 -9.33 1.00 7.76
N VAL A 30 -8.12 1.54 7.98
CA VAL A 30 -7.34 1.32 9.21
C VAL A 30 -8.15 1.73 10.44
N ARG A 31 -8.77 2.92 10.43
CA ARG A 31 -9.64 3.36 11.52
C ARG A 31 -10.74 2.35 11.81
N ALA A 32 -11.46 1.91 10.77
CA ALA A 32 -12.57 0.97 10.94
C ALA A 32 -12.13 -0.40 11.50
N ILE A 33 -10.90 -0.82 11.23
CA ILE A 33 -10.32 -2.04 11.77
C ILE A 33 -9.88 -1.81 13.22
N CYS A 34 -9.13 -0.75 13.49
CA CYS A 34 -8.59 -0.45 14.82
C CYS A 34 -9.69 -0.13 15.84
N ASP A 35 -10.79 0.51 15.43
CA ASP A 35 -11.94 0.78 16.28
C ASP A 35 -12.63 -0.49 16.84
N GLN A 36 -12.34 -1.66 16.28
CA GLN A 36 -12.83 -2.95 16.75
C GLN A 36 -11.99 -3.53 17.90
N VAL A 37 -10.77 -3.08 18.07
CA VAL A 37 -9.91 -3.46 19.19
C VAL A 37 -10.37 -2.71 20.43
N LYS A 38 -10.76 -3.46 21.48
CA LYS A 38 -11.26 -2.91 22.73
C LYS A 38 -10.18 -2.97 23.84
N ASP A 39 -10.31 -2.08 24.80
CA ASP A 39 -9.55 -2.07 26.05
C ASP A 39 -8.03 -1.84 25.91
N ARG A 40 -7.51 -1.60 24.73
CA ARG A 40 -6.11 -1.27 24.43
C ARG A 40 -5.94 -0.61 23.07
N ARG A 41 -4.77 -0.04 22.82
CA ARG A 41 -4.42 0.41 21.46
C ARG A 41 -4.17 -0.81 20.55
N ALA A 42 -4.58 -0.71 19.29
CA ALA A 42 -4.27 -1.72 18.27
C ALA A 42 -2.77 -1.78 18.01
N ARG A 43 -2.19 -2.98 17.90
CA ARG A 43 -0.83 -3.17 17.39
C ARG A 43 -0.86 -3.29 15.88
N ILE A 44 -0.11 -2.43 15.20
CA ILE A 44 -0.10 -2.31 13.73
C ILE A 44 1.31 -2.57 13.22
N LEU A 45 1.45 -3.44 12.21
CA LEU A 45 2.69 -3.64 11.48
C LEU A 45 2.54 -3.11 10.05
N ASP A 46 3.45 -2.23 9.61
CA ASP A 46 3.55 -1.79 8.21
C ASP A 46 4.70 -2.55 7.52
N VAL A 47 4.36 -3.54 6.71
CA VAL A 47 5.32 -4.34 5.95
C VAL A 47 5.70 -3.57 4.69
N GLY A 48 7.01 -3.42 4.43
CA GLY A 48 7.52 -2.56 3.37
C GLY A 48 7.26 -1.08 3.68
N CYS A 49 7.57 -0.64 4.90
CA CYS A 49 7.25 0.70 5.40
C CYS A 49 7.98 1.84 4.64
N GLY A 50 8.98 1.51 3.81
CA GLY A 50 9.72 2.46 2.98
C GLY A 50 10.32 3.59 3.81
N THR A 51 10.05 4.83 3.40
CA THR A 51 10.53 6.04 4.09
C THR A 51 9.68 6.44 5.31
N GLY A 52 8.65 5.66 5.66
CA GLY A 52 7.86 5.81 6.88
C GLY A 52 6.67 6.77 6.81
N ALA A 53 6.34 7.34 5.65
CA ALA A 53 5.23 8.30 5.56
C ALA A 53 3.86 7.71 5.92
N ASN A 54 3.62 6.44 5.57
CA ASN A 54 2.41 5.74 6.02
C ASN A 54 2.47 5.43 7.52
N LEU A 55 3.64 4.98 8.00
CA LEU A 55 3.84 4.61 9.40
C LEU A 55 3.52 5.76 10.37
N VAL A 56 3.92 7.01 10.01
CA VAL A 56 3.52 8.21 10.78
C VAL A 56 2.00 8.30 10.94
N ARG A 57 1.25 7.99 9.89
CA ARG A 57 -0.23 8.06 9.93
C ARG A 57 -0.88 6.86 10.61
N LEU A 58 -0.25 5.69 10.53
CA LEU A 58 -0.72 4.50 11.24
C LEU A 58 -0.62 4.67 12.76
N ALA A 59 0.38 5.41 13.23
CA ALA A 59 0.54 5.76 14.64
C ALA A 59 -0.62 6.57 15.23
N ASP A 60 -1.41 7.26 14.40
CA ASP A 60 -2.64 7.93 14.84
C ASP A 60 -3.72 6.93 15.30
N PHE A 61 -3.66 5.66 14.86
CA PHE A 61 -4.69 4.64 15.09
C PHE A 61 -4.28 3.54 16.07
N GLY A 62 -2.98 3.37 16.32
CA GLY A 62 -2.47 2.30 17.18
C GLY A 62 -0.98 2.44 17.46
N ASP A 63 -0.43 1.41 18.11
CA ASP A 63 1.00 1.26 18.30
C ASP A 63 1.58 0.66 17.02
N ALA A 64 2.20 1.51 16.20
CA ALA A 64 2.64 1.16 14.86
C ALA A 64 4.14 0.85 14.83
N GLU A 65 4.48 -0.26 14.20
CA GLU A 65 5.84 -0.70 13.89
C GLU A 65 6.01 -0.87 12.38
N GLY A 66 7.22 -0.69 11.87
CA GLY A 66 7.53 -0.86 10.46
C GLY A 66 8.61 -1.92 10.23
N VAL A 67 8.53 -2.59 9.08
CA VAL A 67 9.61 -3.46 8.59
C VAL A 67 9.88 -3.16 7.13
N ASP A 68 11.14 -3.11 6.76
CA ASP A 68 11.56 -2.94 5.36
C ASP A 68 12.85 -3.73 5.11
N ILE A 69 13.02 -4.23 3.89
CA ILE A 69 14.23 -4.95 3.48
C ILE A 69 15.42 -4.01 3.23
N SER A 70 15.16 -2.71 3.07
CA SER A 70 16.18 -1.71 2.71
C SER A 70 16.70 -0.95 3.94
N PRO A 71 18.00 -1.06 4.25
CA PRO A 71 18.59 -0.22 5.29
C PRO A 71 18.50 1.27 5.01
N ASP A 72 18.47 1.66 3.72
CA ASP A 72 18.36 3.07 3.32
C ASP A 72 16.94 3.62 3.56
N ALA A 73 15.90 2.82 3.32
CA ALA A 73 14.53 3.17 3.70
C ALA A 73 14.44 3.45 5.22
N LEU A 74 15.04 2.59 6.04
CA LEU A 74 15.04 2.76 7.49
C LEU A 74 15.82 3.99 7.99
N LYS A 75 16.80 4.51 7.23
CA LYS A 75 17.44 5.79 7.54
C LYS A 75 16.42 6.93 7.46
N PHE A 76 15.63 6.98 6.38
CA PHE A 76 14.56 7.97 6.21
C PHE A 76 13.48 7.86 7.29
N CYS A 77 13.14 6.63 7.73
CA CYS A 77 12.25 6.46 8.89
C CYS A 77 12.83 7.15 10.13
N ARG A 78 14.13 6.96 10.42
CA ARG A 78 14.79 7.60 11.56
C ARG A 78 14.85 9.12 11.43
N GLU A 79 15.06 9.65 10.22
CA GLU A 79 14.99 11.09 9.94
C GLU A 79 13.60 11.68 10.23
N ARG A 80 12.53 10.87 10.10
CA ARG A 80 11.16 11.22 10.51
C ARG A 80 10.91 11.05 12.02
N GLY A 81 11.89 10.60 12.78
CA GLY A 81 11.74 10.32 14.21
C GLY A 81 11.06 8.96 14.50
N LEU A 82 10.99 8.08 13.51
CA LEU A 82 10.43 6.74 13.68
C LEU A 82 11.54 5.77 14.10
N HIS A 83 11.47 5.27 15.33
CA HIS A 83 12.46 4.36 15.88
C HIS A 83 11.98 2.90 15.95
N ASN A 84 10.66 2.68 15.88
CA ASN A 84 10.04 1.35 15.89
C ASN A 84 10.04 0.73 14.48
N VAL A 85 11.23 0.59 13.90
CA VAL A 85 11.41 0.02 12.57
C VAL A 85 12.51 -1.04 12.58
N LYS A 86 12.26 -2.18 11.94
CA LYS A 86 13.20 -3.33 11.86
C LYS A 86 13.59 -3.60 10.41
N LEU A 87 14.81 -4.12 10.23
CA LEU A 87 15.24 -4.67 8.96
C LEU A 87 14.70 -6.10 8.83
N GLY A 88 14.04 -6.40 7.71
CA GLY A 88 13.50 -7.74 7.47
C GLY A 88 12.83 -7.85 6.11
N ALA A 89 12.78 -9.07 5.57
CA ALA A 89 12.03 -9.39 4.36
C ALA A 89 10.58 -9.75 4.72
N ALA A 90 9.66 -9.49 3.79
CA ALA A 90 8.25 -9.80 3.99
C ALA A 90 7.97 -11.32 4.06
N GLU A 91 8.84 -12.12 3.45
CA GLU A 91 8.77 -13.59 3.46
C GLU A 91 9.34 -14.23 4.77
N THR A 92 9.99 -13.40 5.61
CA THR A 92 10.57 -13.84 6.90
C THR A 92 10.54 -12.67 7.88
N LEU A 93 9.38 -12.41 8.45
CA LEU A 93 9.16 -11.25 9.32
C LEU A 93 9.84 -11.47 10.70
N PRO A 94 10.62 -10.50 11.23
CA PRO A 94 11.34 -10.59 12.49
C PRO A 94 10.42 -10.35 13.71
N TYR A 95 9.29 -11.04 13.76
CA TYR A 95 8.26 -10.92 14.77
C TYR A 95 7.71 -12.30 15.17
N GLU A 96 7.18 -12.40 16.38
CA GLU A 96 6.57 -13.60 16.89
C GLU A 96 5.18 -13.85 16.30
N ASP A 97 4.66 -15.08 16.47
CA ASP A 97 3.31 -15.42 16.04
C ASP A 97 2.27 -14.63 16.84
N GLY A 98 1.27 -14.11 16.15
CA GLY A 98 0.12 -13.48 16.80
C GLY A 98 0.43 -12.18 17.57
N GLU A 99 1.38 -11.38 17.09
CA GLU A 99 1.71 -10.11 17.74
C GLU A 99 0.75 -8.96 17.38
N PHE A 100 0.24 -8.92 16.15
CA PHE A 100 -0.43 -7.74 15.59
C PHE A 100 -1.93 -7.94 15.42
N ASP A 101 -2.66 -6.82 15.51
CA ASP A 101 -4.10 -6.76 15.22
C ASP A 101 -4.35 -6.41 13.76
N LEU A 102 -3.44 -5.62 13.18
CA LEU A 102 -3.47 -5.19 11.80
C LEU A 102 -2.07 -5.28 11.19
N VAL A 103 -1.98 -5.87 10.02
CA VAL A 103 -0.81 -5.77 9.13
C VAL A 103 -1.21 -4.99 7.91
N THR A 104 -0.42 -4.00 7.52
CA THR A 104 -0.57 -3.28 6.25
C THR A 104 0.57 -3.65 5.31
N ALA A 105 0.27 -3.84 4.02
CA ALA A 105 1.25 -3.97 2.94
C ALA A 105 0.76 -3.12 1.76
N LEU A 106 1.39 -1.96 1.60
CA LEU A 106 0.91 -0.87 0.79
C LEU A 106 1.87 -0.61 -0.38
N ASP A 107 1.54 -1.17 -1.54
CA ASP A 107 2.41 -1.29 -2.73
C ASP A 107 3.71 -2.05 -2.40
N VAL A 108 3.54 -3.30 -1.95
CA VAL A 108 4.64 -4.19 -1.52
C VAL A 108 4.60 -5.53 -2.22
N VAL A 109 3.47 -6.24 -2.18
CA VAL A 109 3.38 -7.62 -2.66
C VAL A 109 3.63 -7.79 -4.16
N GLU A 110 3.44 -6.73 -4.93
CA GLU A 110 3.79 -6.68 -6.37
C GLU A 110 5.29 -6.74 -6.65
N HIS A 111 6.13 -6.46 -5.65
CA HIS A 111 7.59 -6.54 -5.76
C HIS A 111 8.14 -7.94 -5.44
N ILE A 112 7.35 -8.79 -4.81
CA ILE A 112 7.77 -10.07 -4.24
C ILE A 112 7.50 -11.19 -5.26
N ASP A 113 8.49 -12.06 -5.47
CA ASP A 113 8.35 -13.18 -6.40
C ASP A 113 7.37 -14.23 -5.86
N ASP A 114 7.50 -14.64 -4.59
CA ASP A 114 6.54 -15.49 -3.87
C ASP A 114 5.66 -14.66 -2.93
N ASP A 115 4.64 -14.02 -3.51
CA ASP A 115 3.68 -13.21 -2.77
C ASP A 115 2.86 -14.02 -1.76
N VAL A 116 2.65 -15.32 -2.02
CA VAL A 116 1.94 -16.22 -1.11
C VAL A 116 2.79 -16.51 0.14
N ALA A 117 4.12 -16.67 0.01
CA ALA A 117 5.00 -16.83 1.17
C ALA A 117 4.98 -15.59 2.06
N ALA A 118 5.08 -14.40 1.47
CA ALA A 118 4.97 -13.13 2.21
C ALA A 118 3.61 -12.98 2.91
N LEU A 119 2.53 -13.32 2.23
CA LEU A 119 1.18 -13.28 2.81
C LEU A 119 1.01 -14.30 3.96
N ARG A 120 1.66 -15.47 3.90
CA ARG A 120 1.67 -16.44 5.01
C ARG A 120 2.40 -15.90 6.23
N GLU A 121 3.51 -15.22 6.04
CA GLU A 121 4.22 -14.54 7.15
C GLU A 121 3.37 -13.41 7.77
N MET A 122 2.70 -12.61 6.94
CA MET A 122 1.74 -11.63 7.44
C MET A 122 0.58 -12.28 8.22
N ASN A 123 0.13 -13.45 7.77
CA ASN A 123 -0.88 -14.24 8.50
C ASN A 123 -0.34 -14.73 9.84
N ARG A 124 0.88 -15.29 9.87
CA ARG A 124 1.53 -15.81 11.08
C ARG A 124 1.64 -14.77 12.18
N VAL A 125 2.08 -13.55 11.84
CA VAL A 125 2.30 -12.49 12.83
C VAL A 125 1.01 -11.80 13.30
N LEU A 126 -0.10 -11.98 12.60
CA LEU A 126 -1.41 -11.49 13.02
C LEU A 126 -1.96 -12.36 14.16
N ARG A 127 -2.68 -11.76 15.08
CA ARG A 127 -3.51 -12.48 16.06
C ARG A 127 -4.67 -13.21 15.37
N PRO A 128 -5.19 -14.29 15.96
CA PRO A 128 -6.50 -14.82 15.55
C PRO A 128 -7.54 -13.71 15.45
N GLY A 129 -8.26 -13.62 14.32
CA GLY A 129 -9.18 -12.52 14.03
C GLY A 129 -8.54 -11.20 13.61
N GLY A 130 -7.21 -11.09 13.63
CA GLY A 130 -6.47 -9.94 13.10
C GLY A 130 -6.61 -9.81 11.57
N ARG A 131 -6.32 -8.64 11.04
CA ARG A 131 -6.58 -8.33 9.63
C ARG A 131 -5.33 -7.90 8.88
N VAL A 132 -5.28 -8.27 7.61
CA VAL A 132 -4.34 -7.68 6.64
C VAL A 132 -5.08 -6.66 5.78
N LEU A 133 -4.46 -5.52 5.54
CA LEU A 133 -4.89 -4.50 4.58
C LEU A 133 -3.85 -4.38 3.47
N LEU A 134 -4.22 -4.80 2.28
CA LEU A 134 -3.38 -4.72 1.10
C LEU A 134 -3.83 -3.58 0.18
N PHE A 135 -2.87 -2.87 -0.38
CA PHE A 135 -3.09 -1.92 -1.45
C PHE A 135 -2.07 -2.21 -2.56
N VAL A 136 -2.54 -2.47 -3.78
CA VAL A 136 -1.70 -2.96 -4.89
C VAL A 136 -2.05 -2.26 -6.21
N PRO A 137 -1.11 -2.14 -7.15
CA PRO A 137 -1.40 -1.71 -8.51
C PRO A 137 -2.20 -2.78 -9.27
N THR A 138 -3.14 -2.33 -10.10
CA THR A 138 -4.01 -3.23 -10.84
C THR A 138 -3.83 -3.16 -12.34
N PHE A 139 -4.21 -4.27 -13.00
CA PHE A 139 -4.25 -4.46 -14.45
C PHE A 139 -2.92 -4.29 -15.19
N MET A 140 -2.40 -5.38 -15.73
CA MET A 140 -1.16 -5.40 -16.53
C MET A 140 -1.22 -4.46 -17.74
N PHE A 141 -2.39 -4.18 -18.31
CA PHE A 141 -2.53 -3.21 -19.41
C PHE A 141 -2.26 -1.75 -18.98
N LEU A 142 -2.28 -1.46 -17.67
CA LEU A 142 -1.85 -0.19 -17.09
C LEU A 142 -0.35 -0.13 -16.76
N TRP A 143 0.43 -1.14 -17.11
CA TRP A 143 1.88 -1.12 -16.90
C TRP A 143 2.50 0.15 -17.48
N GLY A 144 3.34 0.85 -16.73
CA GLY A 144 3.95 2.11 -17.13
C GLY A 144 5.36 2.29 -16.58
N ILE A 145 5.95 3.44 -16.82
CA ILE A 145 7.31 3.74 -16.40
C ILE A 145 7.50 3.62 -14.88
N GLN A 146 6.48 3.95 -14.10
CA GLN A 146 6.55 3.82 -12.64
C GLN A 146 6.74 2.36 -12.20
N ASP A 147 6.13 1.40 -12.91
CA ASP A 147 6.31 -0.02 -12.61
C ASP A 147 7.74 -0.48 -12.89
N GLU A 148 8.34 0.03 -13.97
CA GLU A 148 9.73 -0.28 -14.32
C GLU A 148 10.71 0.31 -13.31
N VAL A 149 10.55 1.59 -12.96
CA VAL A 149 11.40 2.31 -11.99
C VAL A 149 11.29 1.71 -10.59
N SER A 150 10.09 1.28 -10.21
CA SER A 150 9.83 0.63 -8.92
C SER A 150 10.19 -0.85 -8.91
N HIS A 151 10.57 -1.45 -10.05
CA HIS A 151 10.85 -2.89 -10.20
C HIS A 151 9.67 -3.77 -9.79
N HIS A 152 8.44 -3.40 -10.17
CA HIS A 152 7.30 -4.27 -9.99
C HIS A 152 7.50 -5.57 -10.77
N ARG A 153 7.00 -6.67 -10.23
CA ARG A 153 6.96 -7.98 -10.90
C ARG A 153 5.63 -8.16 -11.61
N ARG A 154 4.56 -7.55 -11.05
CA ARG A 154 3.18 -7.73 -11.51
C ARG A 154 2.28 -6.56 -11.14
N ARG A 155 1.14 -6.51 -11.81
CA ARG A 155 -0.05 -5.78 -11.42
C ARG A 155 -1.18 -6.79 -11.29
N TYR A 156 -2.00 -6.66 -10.26
CA TYR A 156 -3.01 -7.65 -9.94
C TYR A 156 -4.33 -7.42 -10.68
N ARG A 157 -5.02 -8.51 -11.02
CA ARG A 157 -6.48 -8.51 -11.07
C ARG A 157 -7.00 -8.88 -9.69
N MET A 158 -8.19 -8.41 -9.34
CA MET A 158 -8.74 -8.68 -8.02
C MET A 158 -8.95 -10.19 -7.76
N THR A 159 -9.21 -10.97 -8.80
CA THR A 159 -9.31 -12.43 -8.71
C THR A 159 -7.98 -13.10 -8.35
N GLU A 160 -6.86 -12.58 -8.88
CA GLU A 160 -5.51 -13.08 -8.60
C GLU A 160 -5.11 -12.73 -7.17
N LEU A 161 -5.35 -11.48 -6.74
CA LEU A 161 -5.09 -11.06 -5.37
C LEU A 161 -5.89 -11.88 -4.36
N ARG A 162 -7.21 -12.06 -4.60
CA ARG A 162 -8.06 -12.90 -3.74
C ARG A 162 -7.52 -14.32 -3.64
N ARG A 163 -7.11 -14.91 -4.76
CA ARG A 163 -6.54 -16.26 -4.78
C ARG A 163 -5.26 -16.35 -3.93
N ALA A 164 -4.32 -15.41 -4.09
CA ALA A 164 -3.08 -15.39 -3.30
C ALA A 164 -3.39 -15.27 -1.81
N VAL A 165 -4.26 -14.34 -1.43
CA VAL A 165 -4.70 -14.08 -0.04
C VAL A 165 -5.36 -15.34 0.56
N THR A 166 -6.26 -15.99 -0.18
CA THR A 166 -6.94 -17.22 0.31
C THR A 166 -5.96 -18.39 0.43
N THR A 167 -5.02 -18.51 -0.53
CA THR A 167 -3.98 -19.56 -0.50
C THR A 167 -3.02 -19.38 0.69
N ALA A 168 -2.86 -18.14 1.15
CA ALA A 168 -2.08 -17.82 2.35
C ALA A 168 -2.84 -18.04 3.68
N GLY A 169 -4.07 -18.56 3.65
CA GLY A 169 -4.85 -18.91 4.84
C GLY A 169 -5.72 -17.79 5.38
N PHE A 170 -5.98 -16.74 4.62
CA PHE A 170 -6.88 -15.67 5.00
C PHE A 170 -8.32 -15.90 4.52
N GLU A 171 -9.28 -15.39 5.28
CA GLU A 171 -10.65 -15.16 4.84
C GLU A 171 -10.79 -13.73 4.29
N VAL A 172 -11.14 -13.60 3.03
CA VAL A 172 -11.30 -12.28 2.38
C VAL A 172 -12.63 -11.65 2.79
N GLU A 173 -12.57 -10.60 3.59
CA GLU A 173 -13.75 -9.84 4.03
C GLU A 173 -14.20 -8.82 2.97
N ARG A 174 -13.22 -8.18 2.29
CA ARG A 174 -13.55 -7.14 1.32
C ARG A 174 -12.49 -7.02 0.23
N THR A 175 -12.94 -6.82 -1.00
CA THR A 175 -12.09 -6.38 -2.11
C THR A 175 -12.79 -5.27 -2.89
N THR A 176 -12.06 -4.23 -3.26
CA THR A 176 -12.57 -3.14 -4.10
C THR A 176 -11.43 -2.54 -4.91
N TYR A 177 -11.75 -1.99 -6.07
CA TYR A 177 -10.79 -1.15 -6.77
C TYR A 177 -10.88 0.28 -6.21
N ALA A 178 -9.77 1.01 -6.29
CA ALA A 178 -9.61 2.41 -5.92
C ALA A 178 -8.96 3.20 -7.06
N ASN A 179 -8.99 4.52 -6.95
CA ASN A 179 -8.50 5.42 -7.99
C ASN A 179 -9.28 5.23 -9.31
N ILE A 180 -10.60 5.11 -9.20
CA ILE A 180 -11.51 5.05 -10.36
C ILE A 180 -11.56 6.42 -11.06
N THR A 181 -11.52 7.50 -10.31
CA THR A 181 -11.60 8.88 -10.81
C THR A 181 -10.51 9.18 -11.82
N PHE A 182 -9.30 8.70 -11.60
CA PHE A 182 -8.17 8.89 -12.51
C PHE A 182 -7.90 7.69 -13.42
N PHE A 183 -8.73 6.66 -13.42
CA PHE A 183 -8.52 5.47 -14.23
C PHE A 183 -8.45 5.80 -15.73
N LEU A 184 -9.43 6.52 -16.25
CA LEU A 184 -9.45 6.88 -17.67
C LEU A 184 -8.34 7.86 -18.06
N PRO A 185 -8.07 8.95 -17.32
CA PRO A 185 -6.91 9.79 -17.56
C PRO A 185 -5.58 9.02 -17.59
N VAL A 186 -5.32 8.17 -16.61
CA VAL A 186 -4.10 7.36 -16.54
C VAL A 186 -4.01 6.40 -17.73
N LEU A 187 -5.10 5.72 -18.08
CA LEU A 187 -5.15 4.83 -19.23
C LEU A 187 -4.83 5.56 -20.54
N LEU A 188 -5.42 6.72 -20.76
CA LEU A 188 -5.22 7.51 -21.98
C LEU A 188 -3.78 8.04 -22.08
N VAL A 189 -3.24 8.58 -20.99
CA VAL A 189 -1.85 9.07 -20.94
C VAL A 189 -0.88 7.91 -21.22
N ARG A 190 -1.02 6.77 -20.55
CA ARG A 190 -0.15 5.62 -20.77
C ARG A 190 -0.27 5.03 -22.17
N LYS A 191 -1.48 4.99 -22.74
CA LYS A 191 -1.68 4.58 -24.12
C LYS A 191 -1.04 5.56 -25.11
N PHE A 192 -1.18 6.87 -24.89
CA PHE A 192 -0.55 7.90 -25.71
C PHE A 192 0.98 7.78 -25.66
N MET A 193 1.58 7.67 -24.47
CA MET A 193 3.04 7.51 -24.32
C MET A 193 3.56 6.27 -25.05
N ARG A 194 2.83 5.14 -24.98
CA ARG A 194 3.20 3.91 -25.73
C ARG A 194 3.16 4.13 -27.26
N LEU A 195 2.14 4.82 -27.74
CA LEU A 195 1.98 5.06 -29.19
C LEU A 195 3.01 6.03 -29.75
N THR A 196 3.41 7.02 -28.98
CA THR A 196 4.36 8.06 -29.40
C THR A 196 5.80 7.73 -29.09
N GLY A 197 6.07 6.68 -28.29
CA GLY A 197 7.40 6.36 -27.80
C GLY A 197 7.96 7.38 -26.80
N MET A 198 7.16 8.32 -26.33
CA MET A 198 7.57 9.30 -25.32
C MET A 198 7.88 8.59 -23.99
N ARG A 199 9.05 8.87 -23.46
CA ARG A 199 9.49 8.36 -22.15
C ARG A 199 9.57 9.53 -21.18
N ALA A 200 8.84 9.45 -20.06
CA ALA A 200 9.07 10.27 -18.88
C ALA A 200 10.10 9.57 -18.00
N GLU A 201 10.89 10.32 -17.24
CA GLU A 201 11.82 9.71 -16.28
C GLU A 201 11.07 9.08 -15.09
N THR A 202 9.96 9.67 -14.69
CA THR A 202 9.06 9.15 -13.63
C THR A 202 7.70 9.86 -13.70
N GLU A 203 6.64 9.18 -13.29
CA GLU A 203 5.30 9.78 -13.16
C GLU A 203 5.23 10.80 -12.01
N ASN A 204 6.16 10.74 -11.06
CA ASN A 204 6.22 11.63 -9.89
C ASN A 204 6.75 13.05 -10.20
N ASN A 205 7.32 13.28 -11.39
CA ASN A 205 7.85 14.59 -11.78
C ASN A 205 6.77 15.64 -12.09
N ILE A 206 5.51 15.21 -12.26
CA ILE A 206 4.38 16.14 -12.44
C ILE A 206 3.90 16.60 -11.05
N ASN A 207 4.64 17.52 -10.46
CA ASN A 207 4.38 18.00 -9.10
C ASN A 207 4.02 19.50 -9.10
N VAL A 208 2.74 19.81 -9.43
CA VAL A 208 2.19 21.16 -9.37
C VAL A 208 1.38 21.33 -8.08
N PRO A 209 1.82 22.16 -7.10
CA PRO A 209 1.24 22.20 -5.75
C PRO A 209 -0.28 22.44 -5.71
N ALA A 210 -0.80 23.35 -6.55
CA ALA A 210 -2.24 23.62 -6.60
C ALA A 210 -3.03 22.41 -7.12
N LEU A 211 -2.55 21.75 -8.17
CA LEU A 211 -3.16 20.54 -8.72
C LEU A 211 -3.04 19.35 -7.77
N ASN A 212 -1.95 19.25 -7.04
CA ASN A 212 -1.78 18.19 -6.04
C ASN A 212 -2.83 18.26 -4.94
N ARG A 213 -3.16 19.47 -4.45
CA ARG A 213 -4.22 19.64 -3.43
C ARG A 213 -5.58 19.23 -4.00
N LEU A 214 -5.90 19.69 -5.21
CA LEU A 214 -7.17 19.37 -5.86
C LEU A 214 -7.30 17.88 -6.17
N PHE A 215 -6.33 17.29 -6.85
CA PHE A 215 -6.37 15.87 -7.23
C PHE A 215 -6.29 14.96 -6.01
N GLY A 216 -5.49 15.33 -5.00
CA GLY A 216 -5.44 14.60 -3.73
C GLY A 216 -6.76 14.68 -2.94
N ALA A 217 -7.51 15.79 -3.06
CA ALA A 217 -8.84 15.89 -2.47
C ALA A 217 -9.84 15.02 -3.23
N ILE A 218 -9.85 15.07 -4.57
CA ILE A 218 -10.73 14.28 -5.43
C ILE A 218 -10.48 12.78 -5.21
N PHE A 219 -9.23 12.32 -5.30
CA PHE A 219 -8.88 10.92 -5.06
C PHE A 219 -9.22 10.49 -3.64
N GLY A 220 -8.84 11.30 -2.65
CA GLY A 220 -9.12 11.01 -1.24
C GLY A 220 -10.62 11.01 -0.89
N ALA A 221 -11.47 11.65 -1.69
CA ALA A 221 -12.92 11.61 -1.50
C ALA A 221 -13.52 10.22 -1.77
N GLU A 222 -12.83 9.37 -2.54
CA GLU A 222 -13.25 7.99 -2.76
C GLU A 222 -13.42 7.21 -1.44
N ARG A 223 -12.74 7.59 -0.34
CA ARG A 223 -12.91 6.99 0.99
C ARG A 223 -14.37 6.96 1.48
N HIS A 224 -15.22 7.88 1.01
CA HIS A 224 -16.60 7.98 1.48
C HIS A 224 -17.50 6.85 0.97
N TRP A 225 -17.19 6.30 -0.22
CA TRP A 225 -17.97 5.20 -0.79
C TRP A 225 -17.22 3.86 -0.83
N LEU A 226 -15.88 3.87 -0.90
CA LEU A 226 -15.10 2.62 -0.97
C LEU A 226 -15.30 1.71 0.25
N ARG A 227 -15.71 2.25 1.39
CA ARG A 227 -16.06 1.45 2.57
C ARG A 227 -17.37 0.68 2.42
N TYR A 228 -18.26 1.09 1.54
CA TYR A 228 -19.61 0.54 1.39
C TYR A 228 -19.83 -0.12 0.03
N LEU A 229 -19.21 0.40 -1.00
CA LEU A 229 -19.39 -0.05 -2.38
C LEU A 229 -18.13 -0.77 -2.87
N ASN A 230 -18.32 -1.86 -3.61
CA ASN A 230 -17.26 -2.53 -4.34
C ASN A 230 -17.21 -1.95 -5.75
N ILE A 231 -16.18 -1.18 -6.01
CA ILE A 231 -15.95 -0.56 -7.33
C ILE A 231 -15.36 -1.63 -8.25
N PRO A 232 -15.87 -1.76 -9.51
CA PRO A 232 -15.49 -2.85 -10.40
C PRO A 232 -14.17 -2.66 -11.14
N PHE A 233 -13.59 -1.45 -11.17
CA PHE A 233 -12.31 -1.14 -11.80
C PHE A 233 -11.67 0.10 -11.19
N GLY A 234 -10.35 0.23 -11.32
CA GLY A 234 -9.56 1.36 -10.81
C GLY A 234 -8.07 1.11 -11.06
N VAL A 235 -7.24 2.12 -10.84
CA VAL A 235 -5.78 2.02 -11.03
C VAL A 235 -5.13 1.16 -9.95
N SER A 236 -5.77 1.10 -8.78
CA SER A 236 -5.30 0.34 -7.61
C SER A 236 -6.38 -0.60 -7.08
N GLY A 237 -5.96 -1.65 -6.37
CA GLY A 237 -6.82 -2.59 -5.69
C GLY A 237 -6.60 -2.54 -4.18
N LEU A 238 -7.68 -2.71 -3.42
CA LEU A 238 -7.65 -2.79 -1.97
C LEU A 238 -8.28 -4.11 -1.54
N CYS A 239 -7.61 -4.80 -0.62
CA CYS A 239 -8.11 -6.02 -0.01
C CYS A 239 -8.00 -5.94 1.49
N VAL A 240 -9.08 -6.25 2.20
CA VAL A 240 -9.10 -6.54 3.63
C VAL A 240 -9.41 -8.01 3.81
N ALA A 241 -8.57 -8.70 4.54
CA ALA A 241 -8.77 -10.11 4.84
C ALA A 241 -8.41 -10.40 6.29
N ARG A 242 -9.06 -11.40 6.87
CA ARG A 242 -8.96 -11.75 8.28
C ARG A 242 -8.17 -13.06 8.43
N ARG A 243 -7.29 -13.12 9.41
CA ARG A 243 -6.72 -14.39 9.89
C ARG A 243 -7.85 -15.21 10.51
N VAL A 244 -8.05 -16.40 9.99
CA VAL A 244 -8.90 -17.44 10.66
C VAL A 244 -8.07 -18.19 11.69
N ASP A 245 -8.75 -18.74 12.70
CA ASP A 245 -8.13 -19.50 13.80
C ASP A 245 -7.47 -20.78 13.30
#